data_9eeadbfd39fa088d3c27e84be5954eb0
#
_entry.id   9eeadbfd39fa088d3c27e84be5954eb0
#
_cell.length_a   1.000
_cell.length_b   1.000
_cell.length_c   1.000
_cell.angle_alpha   90.00
_cell.angle_beta   90.00
_cell.angle_gamma   90.00
#
_symmetry.space_group_name_H-M   'P 1'
#
loop_
_entity.id
_entity.type
_entity.pdbx_description
1 polymer ?
#
loop_
_entity_poly.entity_id
_entity_poly.type
_entity_poly.pdbx_seq_one_letter_code
_entity_poly.pdbx_strand_id
1 'polypeptide(L)'
;MELLTAKILKALFEAKTNSSINESYATVKDRFVKDGADKTEVKTVLDLHKKLKDMRRLKDNEINIDVLAKGKSFDEFKSLMSRYSEKDTATKTDKFNELKNNIVAENDEWVVYKIDTIDEAYLFHGLTKWCIVSGNEADAEGYFDRYVFGENSNFYFIVRKTPINDKWDYIALQLQQNEKTYWDKDDNNHKSLPKSLNVPKLNVKYETAVRSIPKYWKLNSDGTYDVNGDVYNLTKFKQFISDDGKLTIKFNKVTGDFNCSASRLTSLEGCPKEVGKDFYCSYNELSSLKDSPEKVGGDFECMYNKLTSLEGAPKEVTGDFVCVMDGLTSLEGAPEKVGGNFKCQYNKLTSLKGSPKEVGGSFYCPNNNLSSLKGAPEKVSGNFYCSENTKQFTKYDVETVCKVMGRIYV
;
A
#
# COMPACT_ATOMS: atom_id res chain seq x y z
N MET A 1 -4.29 29.48 8.91
CA MET A 1 -5.42 29.22 9.86
C MET A 1 -6.05 27.84 9.63
N GLU A 2 -6.33 27.41 8.40
CA GLU A 2 -6.99 26.11 8.12
C GLU A 2 -6.20 24.87 8.59
N LEU A 3 -4.87 24.88 8.48
CA LEU A 3 -4.03 23.73 8.90
C LEU A 3 -4.01 23.53 10.43
N LEU A 4 -4.17 24.62 11.19
CA LEU A 4 -4.24 24.58 12.65
C LEU A 4 -5.61 24.06 13.11
N THR A 5 -6.68 24.46 12.42
CA THR A 5 -8.05 24.00 12.68
C THR A 5 -8.22 22.51 12.40
N ALA A 6 -7.62 22.00 11.31
CA ALA A 6 -7.64 20.57 10.98
C ALA A 6 -6.89 19.72 12.01
N LYS A 7 -5.72 20.20 12.51
CA LYS A 7 -4.98 19.52 13.59
C LYS A 7 -5.74 19.51 14.91
N ILE A 8 -6.42 20.60 15.26
CA ILE A 8 -7.25 20.68 16.48
C ILE A 8 -8.48 19.77 16.37
N LEU A 9 -9.15 19.75 15.21
CA LEU A 9 -10.29 18.86 14.96
C LEU A 9 -9.88 17.38 15.00
N LYS A 10 -8.72 17.04 14.43
CA LYS A 10 -8.16 15.67 14.48
C LYS A 10 -7.86 15.28 15.93
N ALA A 11 -7.18 16.13 16.70
CA ALA A 11 -6.88 15.88 18.11
C ALA A 11 -8.13 15.75 18.98
N LEU A 12 -9.19 16.57 18.72
CA LEU A 12 -10.48 16.48 19.42
C LEU A 12 -11.25 15.20 19.02
N PHE A 13 -11.15 14.76 17.77
CA PHE A 13 -11.75 13.50 17.31
C PHE A 13 -11.04 12.28 17.93
N GLU A 14 -9.70 12.30 17.97
CA GLU A 14 -8.89 11.28 18.63
C GLU A 14 -9.12 11.24 20.14
N ALA A 15 -9.28 12.40 20.79
CA ALA A 15 -9.60 12.48 22.21
C ALA A 15 -11.01 11.94 22.53
N LYS A 16 -12.01 12.23 21.67
CA LYS A 16 -13.38 11.69 21.82
C LYS A 16 -13.44 10.18 21.61
N THR A 17 -12.75 9.65 20.59
CA THR A 17 -12.69 8.21 20.33
C THR A 17 -11.96 7.46 21.44
N ASN A 18 -10.87 8.02 21.98
CA ASN A 18 -10.16 7.44 23.12
C ASN A 18 -10.97 7.47 24.41
N SER A 19 -11.79 8.52 24.65
CA SER A 19 -12.69 8.60 25.80
C SER A 19 -13.77 7.51 25.75
N SER A 20 -14.45 7.35 24.61
CA SER A 20 -15.50 6.32 24.45
C SER A 20 -14.94 4.89 24.54
N ILE A 21 -13.74 4.66 24.02
CA ILE A 21 -13.05 3.35 24.09
C ILE A 21 -12.70 3.04 25.56
N ASN A 22 -12.19 3.99 26.32
CA ASN A 22 -11.88 3.79 27.73
C ASN A 22 -13.13 3.54 28.59
N GLU A 23 -14.26 4.18 28.27
CA GLU A 23 -15.55 3.93 28.91
C GLU A 23 -16.04 2.49 28.66
N SER A 24 -15.92 1.98 27.45
CA SER A 24 -16.28 0.59 27.11
C SER A 24 -15.45 -0.44 27.90
N TYR A 25 -14.14 -0.24 28.00
CA TYR A 25 -13.29 -1.15 28.81
C TYR A 25 -13.62 -1.06 30.30
N ALA A 26 -13.94 0.11 30.83
CA ALA A 26 -14.36 0.28 32.21
C ALA A 26 -15.69 -0.44 32.48
N THR A 27 -16.67 -0.29 31.60
CA THR A 27 -17.99 -0.94 31.69
C THR A 27 -17.88 -2.46 31.70
N VAL A 28 -17.09 -3.03 30.76
CA VAL A 28 -16.87 -4.49 30.67
C VAL A 28 -16.14 -5.00 31.90
N LYS A 29 -15.13 -4.28 32.39
CA LYS A 29 -14.40 -4.58 33.62
C LYS A 29 -15.33 -4.66 34.83
N ASP A 30 -16.14 -3.60 35.04
CA ASP A 30 -17.03 -3.51 36.18
C ASP A 30 -18.09 -4.61 36.17
N ARG A 31 -18.59 -4.98 35.00
CA ARG A 31 -19.49 -6.12 34.82
C ARG A 31 -18.86 -7.43 35.27
N PHE A 32 -17.68 -7.79 34.72
CA PHE A 32 -17.02 -9.05 35.09
C PHE A 32 -16.65 -9.14 36.56
N VAL A 33 -16.21 -8.04 37.18
CA VAL A 33 -15.92 -7.97 38.61
C VAL A 33 -17.20 -8.09 39.43
N LYS A 34 -18.32 -7.50 39.00
CA LYS A 34 -19.64 -7.63 39.65
C LYS A 34 -20.17 -9.05 39.57
N ASP A 35 -19.86 -9.77 38.47
CA ASP A 35 -20.21 -11.16 38.26
C ASP A 35 -19.28 -12.13 39.02
N GLY A 36 -18.36 -11.63 39.84
CA GLY A 36 -17.52 -12.37 40.78
C GLY A 36 -16.12 -12.72 40.29
N ALA A 37 -15.68 -12.20 39.13
CA ALA A 37 -14.33 -12.43 38.64
C ALA A 37 -13.26 -11.60 39.40
N ASP A 38 -12.05 -12.15 39.54
CA ASP A 38 -10.93 -11.45 40.18
C ASP A 38 -10.53 -10.19 39.40
N LYS A 39 -10.44 -9.07 40.09
CA LYS A 39 -10.19 -7.75 39.50
C LYS A 39 -8.86 -7.67 38.76
N THR A 40 -7.81 -8.35 39.26
CA THR A 40 -6.48 -8.35 38.66
C THR A 40 -6.47 -9.21 37.40
N GLU A 41 -7.12 -10.35 37.46
CA GLU A 41 -7.26 -11.24 36.32
C GLU A 41 -8.10 -10.63 35.20
N VAL A 42 -9.21 -9.99 35.51
CA VAL A 42 -10.04 -9.22 34.55
C VAL A 42 -9.19 -8.15 33.86
N LYS A 43 -8.41 -7.38 34.63
CA LYS A 43 -7.52 -6.36 34.05
C LYS A 43 -6.53 -6.97 33.07
N THR A 44 -5.88 -8.09 33.43
CA THR A 44 -4.88 -8.76 32.59
C THR A 44 -5.50 -9.22 31.27
N VAL A 45 -6.70 -9.80 31.29
CA VAL A 45 -7.38 -10.28 30.08
C VAL A 45 -7.86 -9.13 29.19
N LEU A 46 -8.33 -8.02 29.79
CA LEU A 46 -8.70 -6.82 29.04
C LEU A 46 -7.50 -6.11 28.42
N ASP A 47 -6.37 -6.08 29.12
CA ASP A 47 -5.10 -5.53 28.59
C ASP A 47 -4.61 -6.39 27.41
N LEU A 48 -4.80 -7.72 27.45
CA LEU A 48 -4.52 -8.62 26.33
C LEU A 48 -5.41 -8.31 25.11
N HIS A 49 -6.74 -8.13 25.32
CA HIS A 49 -7.62 -7.72 24.21
C HIS A 49 -7.19 -6.39 23.59
N LYS A 50 -6.85 -5.42 24.42
CA LYS A 50 -6.35 -4.12 23.95
C LYS A 50 -5.08 -4.28 23.11
N LYS A 51 -4.13 -5.08 23.59
CA LYS A 51 -2.90 -5.41 22.87
C LYS A 51 -3.18 -6.10 21.53
N LEU A 52 -4.06 -7.10 21.49
CA LEU A 52 -4.43 -7.81 20.25
C LEU A 52 -5.14 -6.89 19.25
N LYS A 53 -5.97 -5.96 19.73
CA LYS A 53 -6.62 -4.93 18.91
C LYS A 53 -5.58 -3.98 18.31
N ASP A 54 -4.65 -3.46 19.11
CA ASP A 54 -3.60 -2.55 18.66
C ASP A 54 -2.69 -3.23 17.63
N MET A 55 -2.51 -4.54 17.76
CA MET A 55 -1.78 -5.40 16.81
C MET A 55 -2.62 -5.84 15.58
N ARG A 56 -3.87 -5.35 15.43
CA ARG A 56 -4.83 -5.74 14.38
C ARG A 56 -5.01 -7.26 14.20
N ARG A 57 -4.96 -8.01 15.29
CA ARG A 57 -5.08 -9.48 15.29
C ARG A 57 -6.47 -9.99 15.58
N LEU A 58 -7.39 -9.10 15.90
CA LEU A 58 -8.81 -9.42 16.11
C LEU A 58 -9.55 -9.26 14.78
N LYS A 59 -10.55 -10.12 14.54
CA LYS A 59 -11.47 -9.96 13.41
C LYS A 59 -12.33 -8.70 13.62
N ASP A 60 -12.88 -8.14 12.55
CA ASP A 60 -13.67 -6.90 12.59
C ASP A 60 -14.78 -6.91 13.64
N ASN A 61 -15.46 -8.05 13.82
CA ASN A 61 -16.51 -8.25 14.84
C ASN A 61 -15.98 -8.45 16.27
N GLU A 62 -14.68 -8.56 16.46
CA GLU A 62 -14.00 -8.81 17.74
C GLU A 62 -13.21 -7.57 18.22
N ILE A 63 -13.07 -6.55 17.37
CA ILE A 63 -12.36 -5.30 17.69
C ILE A 63 -13.10 -4.49 18.77
N ASN A 64 -14.43 -4.54 18.75
CA ASN A 64 -15.25 -3.83 19.75
C ASN A 64 -15.45 -4.73 20.98
N ILE A 65 -14.86 -4.30 22.12
CA ILE A 65 -14.90 -5.03 23.37
C ILE A 65 -16.31 -5.26 23.89
N ASP A 66 -17.23 -4.32 23.71
CA ASP A 66 -18.63 -4.44 24.16
C ASP A 66 -19.36 -5.51 23.37
N VAL A 67 -19.09 -5.62 22.06
CA VAL A 67 -19.69 -6.65 21.19
C VAL A 67 -19.10 -8.00 21.53
N LEU A 68 -17.78 -8.10 21.67
CA LEU A 68 -17.07 -9.35 21.93
C LEU A 68 -17.41 -9.93 23.29
N ALA A 69 -17.55 -9.09 24.32
CA ALA A 69 -17.86 -9.50 25.68
C ALA A 69 -19.36 -9.74 25.90
N LYS A 70 -20.25 -9.27 25.00
CA LYS A 70 -21.70 -9.34 25.16
C LYS A 70 -22.18 -10.78 25.32
N GLY A 71 -22.92 -11.05 26.39
CA GLY A 71 -23.52 -12.34 26.70
C GLY A 71 -22.53 -13.45 27.12
N LYS A 72 -21.24 -13.13 27.31
CA LYS A 72 -20.23 -14.07 27.77
C LYS A 72 -19.93 -13.91 29.26
N SER A 73 -19.69 -15.03 29.94
CA SER A 73 -19.05 -15.03 31.26
C SER A 73 -17.58 -14.61 31.13
N PHE A 74 -16.96 -14.27 32.27
CA PHE A 74 -15.54 -13.95 32.29
C PHE A 74 -14.67 -15.13 31.81
N ASP A 75 -14.98 -16.35 32.21
CA ASP A 75 -14.25 -17.57 31.83
C ASP A 75 -14.32 -17.84 30.31
N GLU A 76 -15.50 -17.63 29.70
CA GLU A 76 -15.66 -17.75 28.26
C GLU A 76 -14.86 -16.68 27.51
N PHE A 77 -14.87 -15.44 27.99
CA PHE A 77 -14.10 -14.34 27.43
C PHE A 77 -12.59 -14.58 27.59
N LYS A 78 -12.14 -15.02 28.75
CA LYS A 78 -10.76 -15.39 29.08
C LYS A 78 -10.28 -16.52 28.17
N SER A 79 -11.08 -17.59 28.02
CA SER A 79 -10.77 -18.71 27.11
C SER A 79 -10.64 -18.28 25.66
N LEU A 80 -11.50 -17.36 25.21
CA LEU A 80 -11.39 -16.79 23.87
C LEU A 80 -10.08 -16.00 23.69
N MET A 81 -9.70 -15.16 24.64
CA MET A 81 -8.45 -14.39 24.59
C MET A 81 -7.22 -15.29 24.68
N SER A 82 -7.26 -16.36 25.47
CA SER A 82 -6.16 -17.33 25.57
C SER A 82 -5.89 -18.03 24.24
N ARG A 83 -6.92 -18.39 23.47
CA ARG A 83 -6.78 -18.97 22.13
C ARG A 83 -6.02 -18.05 21.16
N TYR A 84 -6.23 -16.73 21.26
CA TYR A 84 -5.47 -15.77 20.46
C TYR A 84 -4.02 -15.69 20.90
N SER A 85 -3.75 -15.77 22.21
CA SER A 85 -2.40 -15.80 22.78
C SER A 85 -1.64 -17.07 22.40
N GLU A 86 -2.29 -18.25 22.50
CA GLU A 86 -1.72 -19.55 22.12
C GLU A 86 -1.43 -19.64 20.62
N LYS A 87 -2.36 -19.15 19.79
CA LYS A 87 -2.17 -19.05 18.35
C LYS A 87 -1.00 -18.13 17.99
N ASP A 88 -0.81 -17.05 18.76
CA ASP A 88 0.30 -16.11 18.58
C ASP A 88 1.64 -16.77 18.90
N THR A 89 1.73 -17.55 19.96
CA THR A 89 2.96 -18.24 20.39
C THR A 89 3.33 -19.35 19.40
N ALA A 90 2.37 -20.19 18.99
CA ALA A 90 2.59 -21.24 18.01
C ALA A 90 2.98 -20.67 16.64
N THR A 91 2.28 -19.62 16.19
CA THR A 91 2.57 -18.95 14.92
C THR A 91 3.96 -18.28 14.91
N LYS A 92 4.41 -17.72 16.04
CA LYS A 92 5.76 -17.12 16.17
C LYS A 92 6.84 -18.20 16.11
N THR A 93 6.68 -19.30 16.82
CA THR A 93 7.65 -20.42 16.82
C THR A 93 7.77 -21.01 15.41
N ASP A 94 6.65 -21.18 14.70
CA ASP A 94 6.65 -21.68 13.32
C ASP A 94 7.29 -20.68 12.36
N LYS A 95 7.03 -19.38 12.52
CA LYS A 95 7.61 -18.32 11.70
C LYS A 95 9.12 -18.16 11.92
N PHE A 96 9.63 -18.22 13.16
CA PHE A 96 11.07 -18.26 13.40
C PHE A 96 11.74 -19.51 12.82
N ASN A 97 11.00 -20.62 12.67
CA ASN A 97 11.49 -21.79 11.94
C ASN A 97 11.70 -21.49 10.44
N GLU A 98 10.95 -20.57 9.84
CA GLU A 98 11.15 -20.12 8.45
C GLU A 98 12.49 -19.38 8.28
N LEU A 99 12.99 -18.73 9.35
CA LEU A 99 14.27 -18.00 9.33
C LEU A 99 15.50 -18.90 9.54
N LYS A 100 15.37 -20.22 9.64
CA LYS A 100 16.53 -21.13 9.84
C LYS A 100 17.60 -20.95 8.76
N ASN A 101 17.19 -20.69 7.53
CA ASN A 101 18.12 -20.48 6.42
C ASN A 101 18.78 -19.09 6.42
N ASN A 102 18.29 -18.17 7.27
CA ASN A 102 18.80 -16.82 7.40
C ASN A 102 19.82 -16.70 8.56
N ILE A 103 20.11 -17.79 9.28
CA ILE A 103 21.07 -17.79 10.38
C ILE A 103 22.46 -17.61 9.81
N VAL A 104 23.14 -16.53 10.22
CA VAL A 104 24.51 -16.22 9.81
C VAL A 104 25.53 -16.42 10.93
N ALA A 105 25.09 -16.45 12.17
CA ALA A 105 25.90 -16.75 13.34
C ALA A 105 25.01 -17.16 14.53
N GLU A 106 25.53 -18.01 15.40
CA GLU A 106 24.88 -18.32 16.68
C GLU A 106 25.93 -18.78 17.72
N ASN A 107 25.52 -18.73 18.99
CA ASN A 107 26.19 -19.36 20.14
C ASN A 107 25.12 -19.86 21.12
N ASP A 108 25.51 -20.26 22.32
CA ASP A 108 24.59 -20.81 23.33
C ASP A 108 23.50 -19.83 23.74
N GLU A 109 23.76 -18.52 23.67
CA GLU A 109 22.89 -17.46 24.16
C GLU A 109 22.15 -16.72 23.03
N TRP A 110 22.72 -16.64 21.82
CA TRP A 110 22.27 -15.75 20.76
C TRP A 110 22.13 -16.46 19.41
N VAL A 111 21.17 -15.96 18.60
CA VAL A 111 21.04 -16.28 17.15
C VAL A 111 21.04 -14.97 16.37
N VAL A 112 21.71 -14.97 15.23
CA VAL A 112 21.79 -13.82 14.33
C VAL A 112 21.18 -14.18 12.97
N TYR A 113 20.17 -13.46 12.59
CA TYR A 113 19.47 -13.60 11.32
C TYR A 113 19.86 -12.48 10.35
N LYS A 114 20.17 -12.81 9.11
CA LYS A 114 20.20 -11.83 8.02
C LYS A 114 18.76 -11.56 7.58
N ILE A 115 18.39 -10.30 7.43
CA ILE A 115 17.04 -9.87 7.08
C ILE A 115 17.10 -9.22 5.69
N ASP A 116 16.56 -9.91 4.70
CA ASP A 116 16.58 -9.48 3.30
C ASP A 116 15.20 -9.00 2.81
N THR A 117 14.12 -9.32 3.54
CA THR A 117 12.75 -8.97 3.15
C THR A 117 11.97 -8.33 4.29
N ILE A 118 10.92 -7.55 3.94
CA ILE A 118 10.01 -6.99 4.95
C ILE A 118 9.26 -8.08 5.72
N ASP A 119 8.86 -9.17 5.07
CA ASP A 119 8.16 -10.28 5.73
C ASP A 119 9.02 -10.88 6.85
N GLU A 120 10.32 -11.06 6.60
CA GLU A 120 11.29 -11.52 7.61
C GLU A 120 11.43 -10.51 8.76
N ALA A 121 11.50 -9.22 8.45
CA ALA A 121 11.56 -8.16 9.47
C ALA A 121 10.26 -8.12 10.29
N TYR A 122 9.11 -8.25 9.64
CA TYR A 122 7.80 -8.14 10.26
C TYR A 122 7.48 -9.30 11.23
N LEU A 123 8.23 -10.41 11.19
CA LEU A 123 8.16 -11.46 12.21
C LEU A 123 8.47 -10.94 13.63
N PHE A 124 9.21 -9.83 13.72
CA PHE A 124 9.58 -9.18 14.98
C PHE A 124 8.58 -8.12 15.43
N HIS A 125 7.49 -7.91 14.66
CA HIS A 125 6.41 -6.99 15.03
C HIS A 125 5.83 -7.35 16.41
N GLY A 126 5.72 -6.33 17.26
CA GLY A 126 5.25 -6.48 18.64
C GLY A 126 6.28 -7.06 19.63
N LEU A 127 7.48 -7.44 19.19
CA LEU A 127 8.62 -7.81 20.05
C LEU A 127 9.54 -6.63 20.29
N THR A 128 9.58 -5.69 19.36
CA THR A 128 10.44 -4.51 19.38
C THR A 128 9.65 -3.27 19.02
N LYS A 129 10.22 -2.09 19.26
CA LYS A 129 9.64 -0.79 18.85
C LYS A 129 10.27 -0.26 17.56
N TRP A 130 11.08 -1.05 16.86
CA TRP A 130 11.75 -0.63 15.64
C TRP A 130 10.75 -0.17 14.58
N CYS A 131 11.03 0.97 13.96
CA CYS A 131 10.16 1.54 12.94
C CYS A 131 9.96 0.61 11.73
N ILE A 132 10.97 -0.18 11.36
CA ILE A 132 10.89 -1.19 10.28
C ILE A 132 9.96 -2.38 10.58
N VAL A 133 9.43 -2.48 11.79
CA VAL A 133 8.49 -3.53 12.21
C VAL A 133 7.31 -2.97 13.01
N SER A 134 7.19 -1.63 13.10
CA SER A 134 6.14 -0.95 13.86
C SER A 134 4.96 -0.53 12.98
N GLY A 135 3.83 -0.26 13.60
CA GLY A 135 2.63 0.19 12.90
C GLY A 135 1.91 -0.92 12.14
N ASN A 136 1.31 -0.56 11.03
CA ASN A 136 0.75 -1.52 10.09
C ASN A 136 1.83 -2.00 9.09
N GLU A 137 1.54 -3.06 8.36
CA GLU A 137 2.48 -3.67 7.41
C GLU A 137 2.94 -2.68 6.32
N ALA A 138 2.07 -1.81 5.84
CA ALA A 138 2.40 -0.81 4.83
C ALA A 138 3.35 0.28 5.37
N ASP A 139 3.18 0.71 6.64
CA ASP A 139 4.11 1.65 7.27
C ASP A 139 5.48 0.99 7.49
N ALA A 140 5.51 -0.25 7.96
CA ALA A 140 6.73 -1.02 8.14
C ALA A 140 7.47 -1.23 6.81
N GLU A 141 6.75 -1.56 5.73
CA GLU A 141 7.30 -1.67 4.38
C GLU A 141 7.94 -0.35 3.93
N GLY A 142 7.28 0.78 4.16
CA GLY A 142 7.82 2.10 3.83
C GLY A 142 9.13 2.41 4.55
N TYR A 143 9.27 2.06 5.82
CA TYR A 143 10.51 2.23 6.59
C TYR A 143 11.59 1.23 6.15
N PHE A 144 11.24 -0.05 5.97
CA PHE A 144 12.16 -1.07 5.49
C PHE A 144 12.78 -0.66 4.14
N ASP A 145 11.94 -0.23 3.20
CA ASP A 145 12.36 0.25 1.90
C ASP A 145 13.30 1.44 1.96
N ARG A 146 12.99 2.41 2.82
CA ARG A 146 13.84 3.59 3.00
C ARG A 146 15.24 3.20 3.49
N TYR A 147 15.33 2.36 4.51
CA TYR A 147 16.61 2.00 5.10
C TYR A 147 17.40 1.01 4.24
N VAL A 148 16.74 -0.03 3.74
CA VAL A 148 17.44 -1.08 2.97
C VAL A 148 17.83 -0.60 1.58
N PHE A 149 16.91 0.01 0.85
CA PHE A 149 17.14 0.39 -0.55
C PHE A 149 17.45 1.88 -0.73
N GLY A 150 16.85 2.77 0.05
CA GLY A 150 17.13 4.21 -0.01
C GLY A 150 18.48 4.56 0.60
N GLU A 151 18.81 4.00 1.77
CA GLU A 151 20.05 4.24 2.50
C GLU A 151 21.12 3.15 2.27
N ASN A 152 20.85 2.17 1.40
CA ASN A 152 21.72 1.03 1.12
C ASN A 152 22.22 0.34 2.41
N SER A 153 21.31 -0.12 3.24
CA SER A 153 21.64 -0.79 4.49
C SER A 153 21.34 -2.28 4.42
N ASN A 154 22.20 -3.11 5.03
CA ASN A 154 21.86 -4.50 5.34
C ASN A 154 21.43 -4.60 6.80
N PHE A 155 20.41 -5.40 7.08
CA PHE A 155 19.93 -5.62 8.43
C PHE A 155 20.23 -7.04 8.91
N TYR A 156 20.65 -7.11 10.17
CA TYR A 156 20.80 -8.36 10.89
C TYR A 156 20.09 -8.23 12.22
N PHE A 157 19.24 -9.20 12.53
CA PHE A 157 18.56 -9.23 13.82
C PHE A 157 19.24 -10.25 14.71
N ILE A 158 19.71 -9.78 15.87
CA ILE A 158 20.41 -10.52 16.88
C ILE A 158 19.42 -10.78 18.01
N VAL A 159 19.08 -12.03 18.22
CA VAL A 159 17.99 -12.45 19.11
C VAL A 159 18.55 -13.32 20.24
N ARG A 160 18.20 -12.98 21.48
CA ARG A 160 18.52 -13.83 22.63
C ARG A 160 17.66 -15.09 22.60
N LYS A 161 18.26 -16.27 22.64
CA LYS A 161 17.57 -17.58 22.61
C LYS A 161 16.58 -17.72 23.75
N THR A 162 16.92 -17.22 24.94
CA THR A 162 16.04 -17.16 26.11
C THR A 162 15.92 -15.71 26.58
N PRO A 163 14.85 -14.99 26.18
CA PRO A 163 14.63 -13.61 26.61
C PRO A 163 14.56 -13.47 28.13
N ILE A 164 15.22 -12.45 28.68
CA ILE A 164 15.25 -12.15 30.11
C ILE A 164 14.54 -10.83 30.46
N ASN A 165 13.77 -10.30 29.51
CA ASN A 165 13.06 -9.03 29.55
C ASN A 165 14.00 -7.80 29.66
N ASP A 166 15.20 -7.90 29.05
CA ASP A 166 16.16 -6.81 28.90
C ASP A 166 15.93 -6.07 27.58
N LYS A 167 16.34 -4.79 27.51
CA LYS A 167 16.32 -4.00 26.29
C LYS A 167 17.18 -4.60 25.17
N TRP A 168 18.15 -5.44 25.50
CA TRP A 168 19.06 -6.11 24.58
C TRP A 168 18.60 -7.51 24.16
N ASP A 169 17.41 -7.97 24.56
CA ASP A 169 16.91 -9.29 24.13
C ASP A 169 16.74 -9.39 22.61
N TYR A 170 16.50 -8.26 21.95
CA TYR A 170 16.41 -8.10 20.51
C TYR A 170 17.26 -6.90 20.10
N ILE A 171 18.17 -7.09 19.14
CA ILE A 171 19.06 -6.06 18.64
C ILE A 171 18.98 -6.06 17.12
N ALA A 172 18.74 -4.90 16.51
CA ALA A 172 18.93 -4.73 15.08
C ALA A 172 20.33 -4.16 14.82
N LEU A 173 21.07 -4.79 13.94
CA LEU A 173 22.30 -4.26 13.37
C LEU A 173 21.99 -3.73 11.97
N GLN A 174 22.10 -2.43 11.80
CA GLN A 174 22.11 -1.77 10.49
C GLN A 174 23.58 -1.64 10.04
N LEU A 175 23.89 -2.23 8.90
CA LEU A 175 25.23 -2.20 8.30
C LEU A 175 25.18 -1.41 7.01
N GLN A 176 25.88 -0.28 6.97
CA GLN A 176 26.12 0.53 5.78
C GLN A 176 27.57 0.38 5.33
N GLN A 177 27.94 0.89 4.15
CA GLN A 177 29.27 0.69 3.56
C GLN A 177 30.42 1.02 4.54
N ASN A 178 30.29 2.09 5.31
CA ASN A 178 31.32 2.60 6.22
C ASN A 178 30.87 2.72 7.69
N GLU A 179 29.64 2.26 8.03
CA GLU A 179 29.09 2.46 9.37
C GLU A 179 28.30 1.24 9.85
N LYS A 180 28.36 1.00 11.16
CA LYS A 180 27.54 0.03 11.89
C LYS A 180 26.76 0.75 12.97
N THR A 181 25.44 0.58 12.96
CA THR A 181 24.56 1.09 14.00
C THR A 181 23.76 -0.06 14.60
N TYR A 182 23.71 -0.11 15.91
CA TYR A 182 22.94 -1.10 16.67
C TYR A 182 21.71 -0.41 17.27
N TRP A 183 20.57 -1.07 17.22
CA TRP A 183 19.32 -0.59 17.79
C TRP A 183 18.85 -1.60 18.84
N ASP A 184 18.57 -1.14 20.07
CA ASP A 184 17.95 -2.01 21.08
C ASP A 184 16.44 -2.21 20.78
N LYS A 185 15.77 -3.09 21.51
CA LYS A 185 14.35 -3.38 21.29
C LYS A 185 13.41 -2.17 21.49
N ASP A 186 13.92 -1.13 22.18
CA ASP A 186 13.17 0.11 22.45
C ASP A 186 13.44 1.22 21.43
N ASP A 187 14.12 0.89 20.32
CA ASP A 187 14.45 1.77 19.20
C ASP A 187 15.48 2.86 19.53
N ASN A 188 16.36 2.61 20.50
CA ASN A 188 17.51 3.49 20.75
C ASN A 188 18.73 3.01 19.98
N ASN A 189 19.42 3.94 19.31
CA ASN A 189 20.62 3.61 18.55
C ASN A 189 21.89 3.64 19.38
N HIS A 190 22.85 2.80 19.02
CA HIS A 190 24.15 2.65 19.69
C HIS A 190 25.25 2.43 18.65
N LYS A 191 26.41 3.05 18.85
CA LYS A 191 27.58 2.84 17.97
C LYS A 191 28.30 1.51 18.24
N SER A 192 28.10 0.92 19.40
CA SER A 192 28.69 -0.36 19.81
C SER A 192 27.82 -1.07 20.83
N LEU A 193 27.94 -2.38 20.89
CA LEU A 193 27.29 -3.19 21.90
C LEU A 193 28.07 -3.18 23.21
N PRO A 194 27.41 -3.28 24.37
CA PRO A 194 28.08 -3.54 25.65
C PRO A 194 28.97 -4.80 25.57
N LYS A 195 30.20 -4.72 26.08
CA LYS A 195 31.11 -5.87 26.08
C LYS A 195 30.61 -7.06 26.92
N SER A 196 29.69 -6.80 27.85
CA SER A 196 29.04 -7.82 28.69
C SER A 196 28.03 -8.70 27.90
N LEU A 197 27.58 -8.24 26.73
CA LEU A 197 26.73 -9.04 25.85
C LEU A 197 27.64 -9.97 25.05
N ASN A 198 27.64 -11.24 25.37
CA ASN A 198 28.42 -12.27 24.67
C ASN A 198 27.83 -12.60 23.29
N VAL A 199 27.58 -11.57 22.45
CA VAL A 199 27.05 -11.71 21.10
C VAL A 199 28.09 -12.39 20.21
N PRO A 200 27.70 -13.32 19.31
CA PRO A 200 28.60 -13.95 18.37
C PRO A 200 29.39 -12.93 17.55
N LYS A 201 30.67 -13.19 17.33
CA LYS A 201 31.49 -12.34 16.45
C LYS A 201 30.95 -12.40 15.04
N LEU A 202 30.37 -11.29 14.58
CA LEU A 202 29.78 -11.18 13.25
C LEU A 202 30.86 -10.88 12.21
N ASN A 203 31.11 -11.82 11.33
CA ASN A 203 31.97 -11.64 10.17
C ASN A 203 31.16 -11.26 8.94
N VAL A 204 30.25 -10.28 9.11
CA VAL A 204 29.36 -9.80 8.06
C VAL A 204 30.01 -8.67 7.26
N LYS A 205 29.85 -8.72 5.96
CA LYS A 205 30.28 -7.69 5.01
C LYS A 205 29.06 -6.94 4.51
N TYR A 206 29.26 -5.64 4.26
CA TYR A 206 28.26 -4.87 3.53
C TYR A 206 28.11 -5.42 2.10
N GLU A 207 26.88 -5.61 1.68
CA GLU A 207 26.50 -5.99 0.31
C GLU A 207 25.48 -4.98 -0.18
N THR A 208 25.54 -4.58 -1.44
CA THR A 208 24.49 -3.75 -2.03
C THR A 208 23.18 -4.51 -1.98
N ALA A 209 22.18 -3.94 -1.33
CA ALA A 209 20.89 -4.59 -1.18
C ALA A 209 20.22 -4.75 -2.56
N VAL A 210 19.88 -6.00 -2.90
CA VAL A 210 19.07 -6.33 -4.08
C VAL A 210 17.73 -6.80 -3.56
N ARG A 211 16.67 -6.08 -3.92
CA ARG A 211 15.32 -6.43 -3.48
C ARG A 211 14.91 -7.77 -4.10
N SER A 212 14.62 -8.76 -3.27
CA SER A 212 14.07 -10.03 -3.72
C SER A 212 12.61 -9.88 -4.13
N ILE A 213 12.16 -10.73 -5.05
CA ILE A 213 10.74 -10.83 -5.41
C ILE A 213 9.96 -11.29 -4.16
N PRO A 214 8.89 -10.58 -3.75
CA PRO A 214 8.10 -10.98 -2.60
C PRO A 214 7.60 -12.42 -2.71
N LYS A 215 7.67 -13.19 -1.64
CA LYS A 215 7.27 -14.61 -1.63
C LYS A 215 5.79 -14.85 -1.98
N TYR A 216 4.93 -13.83 -1.75
CA TYR A 216 3.51 -13.88 -2.09
C TYR A 216 3.22 -13.62 -3.58
N TRP A 217 4.24 -13.24 -4.39
CA TRP A 217 4.12 -13.19 -5.84
C TRP A 217 4.29 -14.60 -6.40
N LYS A 218 3.21 -15.14 -6.94
CA LYS A 218 3.20 -16.50 -7.47
C LYS A 218 3.77 -16.52 -8.88
N LEU A 219 4.92 -17.20 -9.06
CA LEU A 219 5.50 -17.44 -10.38
C LEU A 219 4.67 -18.49 -11.14
N ASN A 220 4.25 -18.16 -12.33
CA ASN A 220 3.53 -19.02 -13.25
C ASN A 220 4.52 -19.81 -14.15
N SER A 221 4.05 -20.88 -14.78
CA SER A 221 4.86 -21.72 -15.68
C SER A 221 5.37 -21.01 -16.93
N ASP A 222 4.72 -19.90 -17.32
CA ASP A 222 5.12 -19.06 -18.47
C ASP A 222 6.12 -17.94 -18.09
N GLY A 223 6.58 -17.92 -16.84
CA GLY A 223 7.51 -16.91 -16.32
C GLY A 223 6.87 -15.58 -15.92
N THR A 224 5.54 -15.48 -15.91
CA THR A 224 4.82 -14.31 -15.40
C THR A 224 4.50 -14.46 -13.92
N TYR A 225 4.13 -13.35 -13.25
CA TYR A 225 3.74 -13.35 -11.85
C TYR A 225 2.26 -13.00 -11.68
N ASP A 226 1.58 -13.79 -10.83
CA ASP A 226 0.30 -13.42 -10.25
C ASP A 226 0.53 -12.83 -8.86
N VAL A 227 -0.09 -11.68 -8.58
CA VAL A 227 -0.01 -10.99 -7.29
C VAL A 227 -1.38 -10.91 -6.67
N ASN A 228 -1.52 -11.45 -5.45
CA ASN A 228 -2.72 -11.29 -4.64
C ASN A 228 -2.53 -10.12 -3.68
N GLY A 229 -2.91 -8.92 -4.11
CA GLY A 229 -2.70 -7.65 -3.41
C GLY A 229 -2.22 -6.59 -4.36
N ASP A 230 -1.60 -5.57 -3.80
CA ASP A 230 -1.14 -4.38 -4.50
C ASP A 230 0.33 -4.50 -4.94
N VAL A 231 0.69 -3.83 -6.04
CA VAL A 231 2.07 -3.64 -6.49
C VAL A 231 2.36 -2.15 -6.53
N TYR A 232 3.16 -1.68 -5.57
CA TYR A 232 3.56 -0.27 -5.49
C TYR A 232 5.07 -0.09 -5.66
N ASN A 233 5.46 1.12 -6.07
CA ASN A 233 6.85 1.58 -6.04
C ASN A 233 7.83 0.69 -6.80
N LEU A 234 7.51 0.30 -8.04
CA LEU A 234 8.42 -0.46 -8.91
C LEU A 234 9.78 0.23 -9.10
N THR A 235 9.86 1.56 -8.96
CA THR A 235 11.12 2.33 -8.96
C THR A 235 12.10 1.92 -7.87
N LYS A 236 11.60 1.39 -6.77
CA LYS A 236 12.44 0.88 -5.67
C LYS A 236 13.09 -0.46 -6.01
N PHE A 237 12.60 -1.12 -7.05
CA PHE A 237 13.17 -2.34 -7.62
C PHE A 237 14.00 -1.99 -8.86
N LYS A 238 15.18 -1.37 -8.67
CA LYS A 238 16.05 -1.02 -9.80
C LYS A 238 16.28 -2.18 -10.77
N GLN A 239 16.29 -3.42 -10.26
CA GLN A 239 16.41 -4.62 -11.09
C GLN A 239 15.18 -4.93 -11.94
N PHE A 240 14.02 -4.36 -11.64
CA PHE A 240 12.79 -4.61 -12.41
C PHE A 240 12.56 -3.61 -13.54
N ILE A 241 13.42 -2.60 -13.63
CA ILE A 241 13.40 -1.62 -14.72
C ILE A 241 14.78 -1.57 -15.31
N SER A 242 14.87 -1.85 -16.61
CA SER A 242 16.11 -1.76 -17.38
C SER A 242 16.50 -0.30 -17.63
N ASP A 243 17.76 -0.09 -18.01
CA ASP A 243 18.28 1.26 -18.31
C ASP A 243 17.53 1.95 -19.46
N ASP A 244 16.91 1.19 -20.37
CA ASP A 244 16.07 1.69 -21.45
C ASP A 244 14.59 1.88 -21.06
N GLY A 245 14.25 1.77 -19.77
CA GLY A 245 12.93 2.06 -19.24
C GLY A 245 11.89 0.98 -19.50
N LYS A 246 12.25 -0.29 -19.45
CA LYS A 246 11.34 -1.42 -19.61
C LYS A 246 11.29 -2.27 -18.35
N LEU A 247 10.14 -2.91 -18.08
CA LEU A 247 10.07 -3.90 -17.03
C LEU A 247 10.86 -5.15 -17.42
N THR A 248 11.75 -5.61 -16.54
CA THR A 248 12.51 -6.87 -16.70
C THR A 248 11.76 -8.06 -16.13
N ILE A 249 10.64 -7.82 -15.45
CA ILE A 249 9.72 -8.79 -14.88
C ILE A 249 8.39 -8.69 -15.62
N LYS A 250 7.65 -9.80 -15.68
CA LYS A 250 6.34 -9.84 -16.36
C LYS A 250 5.26 -10.25 -15.37
N PHE A 251 4.19 -9.46 -15.34
CA PHE A 251 3.00 -9.76 -14.55
C PHE A 251 1.89 -10.33 -15.43
N ASN A 252 1.09 -11.24 -14.89
CA ASN A 252 -0.12 -11.73 -15.53
C ASN A 252 -1.36 -11.10 -14.91
N LYS A 253 -1.51 -11.18 -13.58
CA LYS A 253 -2.65 -10.65 -12.85
C LYS A 253 -2.25 -10.03 -11.53
N VAL A 254 -2.84 -8.87 -11.21
CA VAL A 254 -2.75 -8.19 -9.90
C VAL A 254 -4.16 -7.97 -9.38
N THR A 255 -4.50 -8.48 -8.18
CA THR A 255 -5.86 -8.37 -7.64
C THR A 255 -6.14 -7.03 -6.98
N GLY A 256 -5.10 -6.32 -6.55
CA GLY A 256 -5.14 -4.97 -5.99
C GLY A 256 -4.77 -3.90 -7.01
N ASP A 257 -4.13 -2.83 -6.53
CA ASP A 257 -3.60 -1.75 -7.35
C ASP A 257 -2.27 -2.13 -8.00
N PHE A 258 -2.02 -1.60 -9.20
CA PHE A 258 -0.72 -1.67 -9.85
C PHE A 258 -0.20 -0.26 -10.12
N ASN A 259 0.86 0.13 -9.42
CA ASN A 259 1.45 1.46 -9.54
C ASN A 259 2.88 1.41 -10.09
N CYS A 260 3.03 1.78 -11.35
CA CYS A 260 4.30 1.99 -12.02
C CYS A 260 4.58 3.45 -12.36
N SER A 261 3.91 4.40 -11.68
CA SER A 261 4.11 5.83 -11.90
C SER A 261 5.53 6.27 -11.54
N ALA A 262 6.00 7.35 -12.17
CA ALA A 262 7.31 7.96 -11.96
C ALA A 262 8.49 6.96 -12.06
N SER A 263 8.35 5.94 -12.91
CA SER A 263 9.32 4.84 -13.07
C SER A 263 10.22 5.02 -14.29
N ARG A 264 10.11 6.13 -15.02
CA ARG A 264 10.81 6.40 -16.28
C ARG A 264 10.55 5.34 -17.35
N LEU A 265 9.38 4.70 -17.32
CA LEU A 265 9.02 3.67 -18.28
C LEU A 265 8.84 4.28 -19.68
N THR A 266 9.40 3.60 -20.68
CA THR A 266 9.20 3.90 -22.11
C THR A 266 8.20 2.95 -22.74
N SER A 267 7.84 1.86 -22.06
CA SER A 267 6.91 0.81 -22.49
C SER A 267 6.16 0.21 -21.31
N LEU A 268 4.96 -0.31 -21.54
CA LEU A 268 4.18 -1.10 -20.58
C LEU A 268 4.36 -2.61 -20.79
N GLU A 269 5.33 -3.03 -21.62
CA GLU A 269 5.65 -4.44 -21.76
C GLU A 269 6.01 -5.05 -20.40
N GLY A 270 5.33 -6.13 -20.02
CA GLY A 270 5.48 -6.78 -18.73
C GLY A 270 4.45 -6.34 -17.68
N CYS A 271 3.65 -5.31 -17.94
CA CYS A 271 2.52 -4.96 -17.05
C CYS A 271 1.46 -6.07 -17.02
N PRO A 272 0.64 -6.15 -15.94
CA PRO A 272 -0.39 -7.17 -15.80
C PRO A 272 -1.47 -7.03 -16.89
N LYS A 273 -2.02 -8.16 -17.34
CA LYS A 273 -3.17 -8.19 -18.26
C LYS A 273 -4.48 -7.80 -17.57
N GLU A 274 -4.58 -8.08 -16.28
CA GLU A 274 -5.73 -7.73 -15.46
C GLU A 274 -5.29 -7.08 -14.16
N VAL A 275 -5.94 -5.96 -13.79
CA VAL A 275 -5.78 -5.26 -12.52
C VAL A 275 -7.13 -5.18 -11.84
N GLY A 276 -7.22 -5.69 -10.61
CA GLY A 276 -8.48 -5.78 -9.87
C GLY A 276 -8.98 -4.45 -9.33
N LYS A 277 -8.08 -3.49 -9.09
CA LYS A 277 -8.39 -2.13 -8.65
C LYS A 277 -7.79 -1.11 -9.61
N ASP A 278 -6.95 -0.19 -9.13
CA ASP A 278 -6.45 0.94 -9.89
C ASP A 278 -5.13 0.62 -10.61
N PHE A 279 -4.97 1.18 -11.81
CA PHE A 279 -3.73 1.11 -12.58
C PHE A 279 -3.15 2.51 -12.77
N TYR A 280 -1.95 2.74 -12.23
CA TYR A 280 -1.27 4.02 -12.29
C TYR A 280 0.02 3.90 -13.10
N CYS A 281 0.09 4.58 -14.25
CA CYS A 281 1.31 4.69 -15.08
C CYS A 281 1.68 6.15 -15.40
N SER A 282 1.26 7.09 -14.56
CA SER A 282 1.51 8.52 -14.73
C SER A 282 3.00 8.88 -14.54
N TYR A 283 3.43 10.04 -15.05
CA TYR A 283 4.80 10.56 -14.89
C TYR A 283 5.88 9.60 -15.42
N ASN A 284 5.65 9.04 -16.60
CA ASN A 284 6.60 8.19 -17.33
C ASN A 284 6.99 8.81 -18.68
N GLU A 285 7.67 8.06 -19.53
CA GLU A 285 8.08 8.47 -20.87
C GLU A 285 7.34 7.70 -21.97
N LEU A 286 6.13 7.26 -21.68
CA LEU A 286 5.32 6.43 -22.57
C LEU A 286 4.89 7.22 -23.81
N SER A 287 5.14 6.69 -24.98
CA SER A 287 4.62 7.19 -26.26
C SER A 287 3.42 6.40 -26.80
N SER A 288 3.09 5.28 -26.15
CA SER A 288 1.97 4.39 -26.47
C SER A 288 1.49 3.69 -25.22
N LEU A 289 0.21 3.31 -25.18
CA LEU A 289 -0.39 2.46 -24.14
C LEU A 289 -0.42 0.98 -24.54
N LYS A 290 0.31 0.61 -25.60
CA LYS A 290 0.45 -0.81 -25.96
C LYS A 290 0.93 -1.61 -24.74
N ASP A 291 0.41 -2.82 -24.59
CA ASP A 291 0.68 -3.72 -23.46
C ASP A 291 0.13 -3.22 -22.10
N SER A 292 -0.79 -2.23 -22.10
CA SER A 292 -1.56 -1.91 -20.90
C SER A 292 -2.53 -3.06 -20.54
N PRO A 293 -3.05 -3.11 -19.31
CA PRO A 293 -4.05 -4.10 -18.92
C PRO A 293 -5.26 -4.09 -19.85
N GLU A 294 -5.79 -5.25 -20.17
CA GLU A 294 -7.07 -5.36 -20.93
C GLU A 294 -8.27 -4.93 -20.08
N LYS A 295 -8.18 -5.15 -18.75
CA LYS A 295 -9.22 -4.83 -17.78
C LYS A 295 -8.64 -4.15 -16.55
N VAL A 296 -9.30 -3.06 -16.11
CA VAL A 296 -9.00 -2.33 -14.88
C VAL A 296 -10.29 -2.19 -14.08
N GLY A 297 -10.28 -2.76 -12.87
CA GLY A 297 -11.47 -2.79 -11.99
C GLY A 297 -11.72 -1.48 -11.24
N GLY A 298 -10.77 -0.57 -11.22
CA GLY A 298 -10.84 0.77 -10.64
C GLY A 298 -10.46 1.84 -11.67
N ASP A 299 -9.63 2.79 -11.27
CA ASP A 299 -9.17 3.92 -12.07
C ASP A 299 -7.99 3.53 -12.98
N PHE A 300 -7.92 4.14 -14.16
CA PHE A 300 -6.78 4.09 -15.06
C PHE A 300 -6.19 5.49 -15.23
N GLU A 301 -4.93 5.69 -14.77
CA GLU A 301 -4.26 6.97 -14.84
C GLU A 301 -2.96 6.89 -15.64
N CYS A 302 -2.87 7.65 -16.73
CA CYS A 302 -1.70 7.73 -17.61
C CYS A 302 -1.20 9.16 -17.85
N MET A 303 -1.53 10.09 -16.97
CA MET A 303 -1.19 11.51 -17.16
C MET A 303 0.33 11.78 -17.13
N TYR A 304 0.75 12.92 -17.72
CA TYR A 304 2.16 13.33 -17.79
C TYR A 304 3.09 12.30 -18.44
N ASN A 305 2.71 11.84 -19.64
CA ASN A 305 3.51 11.02 -20.54
C ASN A 305 3.81 11.76 -21.87
N LYS A 306 4.16 11.02 -22.90
CA LYS A 306 4.42 11.54 -24.26
C LYS A 306 3.41 10.98 -25.27
N LEU A 307 2.18 10.68 -24.81
CA LEU A 307 1.14 10.08 -25.63
C LEU A 307 0.59 11.08 -26.66
N THR A 308 0.37 10.60 -27.88
CA THR A 308 -0.31 11.37 -28.94
C THR A 308 -1.69 10.83 -29.28
N SER A 309 -1.97 9.58 -28.90
CA SER A 309 -3.24 8.88 -28.98
C SER A 309 -3.42 7.95 -27.79
N LEU A 310 -4.60 7.31 -27.67
CA LEU A 310 -4.87 6.33 -26.61
C LEU A 310 -4.82 4.89 -27.14
N GLU A 311 -4.17 4.66 -28.29
CA GLU A 311 -4.03 3.33 -28.87
C GLU A 311 -3.32 2.39 -27.89
N GLY A 312 -3.95 1.24 -27.64
CA GLY A 312 -3.49 0.27 -26.65
C GLY A 312 -4.06 0.46 -25.24
N ALA A 313 -4.94 1.45 -25.01
CA ALA A 313 -5.60 1.60 -23.72
C ALA A 313 -6.50 0.39 -23.37
N PRO A 314 -6.85 0.18 -22.08
CA PRO A 314 -7.77 -0.87 -21.65
C PRO A 314 -9.09 -0.83 -22.39
N LYS A 315 -9.68 -2.00 -22.66
CA LYS A 315 -11.02 -2.10 -23.25
C LYS A 315 -12.11 -1.73 -22.25
N GLU A 316 -11.90 -2.03 -20.98
CA GLU A 316 -12.83 -1.80 -19.87
C GLU A 316 -12.12 -1.11 -18.72
N VAL A 317 -12.69 0.01 -18.27
CA VAL A 317 -12.28 0.74 -17.06
C VAL A 317 -13.54 1.02 -16.23
N THR A 318 -13.59 0.45 -15.03
CA THR A 318 -14.79 0.56 -14.17
C THR A 318 -14.83 1.91 -13.45
N GLY A 319 -13.67 2.46 -13.08
CA GLY A 319 -13.50 3.76 -12.44
C GLY A 319 -13.28 4.91 -13.43
N ASP A 320 -12.45 5.87 -13.03
CA ASP A 320 -12.05 7.03 -13.84
C ASP A 320 -11.00 6.64 -14.89
N PHE A 321 -11.06 7.28 -16.06
CA PHE A 321 -9.99 7.26 -17.05
C PHE A 321 -9.34 8.64 -17.14
N VAL A 322 -8.06 8.74 -16.79
CA VAL A 322 -7.34 10.01 -16.65
C VAL A 322 -6.14 10.06 -17.59
N CYS A 323 -6.22 10.90 -18.63
CA CYS A 323 -5.18 11.13 -19.64
C CYS A 323 -4.88 12.64 -19.80
N VAL A 324 -4.49 13.26 -18.71
CA VAL A 324 -4.30 14.73 -18.61
C VAL A 324 -2.85 15.09 -18.90
N MET A 325 -2.60 16.19 -19.63
CA MET A 325 -1.24 16.73 -19.89
C MET A 325 -0.28 15.72 -20.56
N ASP A 326 -0.78 14.94 -21.52
CA ASP A 326 0.02 14.00 -22.30
C ASP A 326 0.51 14.57 -23.64
N GLY A 327 -0.22 15.53 -24.18
CA GLY A 327 0.04 16.07 -25.52
C GLY A 327 -0.83 15.41 -26.59
N LEU A 328 -1.91 14.71 -26.19
CA LEU A 328 -2.83 14.02 -27.07
C LEU A 328 -3.37 14.91 -28.18
N THR A 329 -3.31 14.43 -29.41
CA THR A 329 -3.94 15.03 -30.59
C THR A 329 -5.18 14.28 -31.03
N SER A 330 -5.38 13.05 -30.52
CA SER A 330 -6.53 12.17 -30.80
C SER A 330 -6.88 11.35 -29.55
N LEU A 331 -8.16 11.00 -29.40
CA LEU A 331 -8.66 10.04 -28.41
C LEU A 331 -8.83 8.62 -29.01
N GLU A 332 -8.32 8.38 -30.23
CA GLU A 332 -8.39 7.05 -30.84
C GLU A 332 -7.71 6.02 -29.95
N GLY A 333 -8.38 4.89 -29.73
CA GLY A 333 -7.97 3.84 -28.81
C GLY A 333 -8.54 3.95 -27.40
N ALA A 334 -9.29 5.02 -27.06
CA ALA A 334 -9.98 5.08 -25.77
C ALA A 334 -10.99 3.92 -25.60
N PRO A 335 -11.26 3.49 -24.35
CA PRO A 335 -12.33 2.52 -24.07
C PRO A 335 -13.67 2.98 -24.65
N GLU A 336 -14.48 2.06 -25.15
CA GLU A 336 -15.83 2.43 -25.61
C GLU A 336 -16.72 2.92 -24.47
N LYS A 337 -16.46 2.45 -23.25
CA LYS A 337 -17.20 2.78 -22.04
C LYS A 337 -16.30 2.97 -20.84
N VAL A 338 -16.55 4.04 -20.07
CA VAL A 338 -15.87 4.35 -18.81
C VAL A 338 -16.93 4.46 -17.72
N GLY A 339 -16.74 3.71 -16.62
CA GLY A 339 -17.71 3.67 -15.51
C GLY A 339 -17.72 4.95 -14.67
N GLY A 340 -16.54 5.55 -14.44
CA GLY A 340 -16.34 6.81 -13.75
C GLY A 340 -16.24 8.02 -14.68
N ASN A 341 -15.37 8.96 -14.34
CA ASN A 341 -15.10 10.16 -15.12
C ASN A 341 -14.12 9.87 -16.27
N PHE A 342 -14.27 10.59 -17.40
CA PHE A 342 -13.25 10.64 -18.44
C PHE A 342 -12.61 12.02 -18.46
N LYS A 343 -11.29 12.08 -18.17
CA LYS A 343 -10.55 13.32 -17.99
C LYS A 343 -9.45 13.44 -19.04
N CYS A 344 -9.63 14.30 -20.05
CA CYS A 344 -8.68 14.57 -21.15
C CYS A 344 -8.31 16.05 -21.31
N GLN A 345 -8.43 16.83 -20.24
CA GLN A 345 -8.08 18.25 -20.25
C GLN A 345 -6.55 18.47 -20.40
N TYR A 346 -6.18 19.69 -20.79
CA TYR A 346 -4.78 20.11 -20.99
C TYR A 346 -4.03 19.26 -22.02
N ASN A 347 -4.66 18.99 -23.16
CA ASN A 347 -4.08 18.29 -24.30
C ASN A 347 -4.09 19.17 -25.57
N LYS A 348 -3.87 18.58 -26.75
CA LYS A 348 -3.85 19.27 -28.03
C LYS A 348 -4.97 18.78 -28.96
N LEU A 349 -6.08 18.31 -28.40
CA LEU A 349 -7.19 17.75 -29.15
C LEU A 349 -7.85 18.84 -30.01
N THR A 350 -8.09 18.55 -31.30
CA THR A 350 -8.83 19.43 -32.22
C THR A 350 -10.27 19.01 -32.43
N SER A 351 -10.58 17.76 -32.10
CA SER A 351 -11.91 17.14 -32.07
C SER A 351 -11.96 16.06 -30.99
N LEU A 352 -13.17 15.55 -30.71
CA LEU A 352 -13.38 14.47 -29.72
C LEU A 352 -13.49 13.08 -30.39
N LYS A 353 -13.03 12.95 -31.64
CA LYS A 353 -13.04 11.65 -32.35
C LYS A 353 -12.28 10.61 -31.56
N GLY A 354 -12.89 9.44 -31.38
CA GLY A 354 -12.34 8.34 -30.58
C GLY A 354 -12.68 8.40 -29.09
N SER A 355 -13.45 9.39 -28.62
CA SER A 355 -13.88 9.39 -27.22
C SER A 355 -14.79 8.19 -26.89
N PRO A 356 -14.93 7.83 -25.61
CA PRO A 356 -15.89 6.82 -25.18
C PRO A 356 -17.31 7.14 -25.67
N LYS A 357 -18.09 6.12 -26.01
CA LYS A 357 -19.52 6.30 -26.34
C LYS A 357 -20.33 6.64 -25.11
N GLU A 358 -20.03 6.01 -23.99
CA GLU A 358 -20.70 6.25 -22.71
C GLU A 358 -19.68 6.57 -21.60
N VAL A 359 -20.00 7.60 -20.79
CA VAL A 359 -19.27 7.99 -19.58
C VAL A 359 -20.23 7.97 -18.39
N GLY A 360 -19.96 7.10 -17.42
CA GLY A 360 -20.81 6.93 -16.24
C GLY A 360 -20.70 8.09 -15.24
N GLY A 361 -19.55 8.77 -15.19
CA GLY A 361 -19.32 10.01 -14.47
C GLY A 361 -19.40 11.24 -15.36
N SER A 362 -18.50 12.18 -15.12
CA SER A 362 -18.38 13.43 -15.88
C SER A 362 -17.32 13.33 -16.98
N PHE A 363 -17.50 14.11 -18.06
CA PHE A 363 -16.57 14.22 -19.16
C PHE A 363 -15.85 15.57 -19.11
N TYR A 364 -14.50 15.55 -19.05
CA TYR A 364 -13.65 16.75 -18.93
C TYR A 364 -12.75 16.90 -20.13
N CYS A 365 -13.01 17.91 -20.97
CA CYS A 365 -12.17 18.26 -22.12
C CYS A 365 -11.79 19.78 -22.20
N PRO A 366 -11.75 20.53 -21.09
CA PRO A 366 -11.31 21.92 -21.17
C PRO A 366 -9.82 22.01 -21.48
N ASN A 367 -9.35 23.22 -21.85
CA ASN A 367 -7.94 23.48 -22.17
C ASN A 367 -7.39 22.53 -23.24
N ASN A 368 -8.07 22.47 -24.38
CA ASN A 368 -7.66 21.80 -25.61
C ASN A 368 -7.72 22.75 -26.80
N ASN A 369 -7.47 22.25 -28.02
CA ASN A 369 -7.56 23.01 -29.24
C ASN A 369 -8.84 22.71 -30.02
N LEU A 370 -9.93 22.38 -29.32
CA LEU A 370 -11.17 21.94 -29.95
C LEU A 370 -11.79 23.08 -30.80
N SER A 371 -11.98 22.82 -32.06
CA SER A 371 -12.78 23.63 -32.98
C SER A 371 -14.17 23.01 -33.25
N SER A 372 -14.36 21.75 -32.83
CA SER A 372 -15.59 21.00 -33.00
C SER A 372 -15.75 19.98 -31.89
N LEU A 373 -16.99 19.70 -31.47
CA LEU A 373 -17.34 18.60 -30.56
C LEU A 373 -17.65 17.30 -31.30
N LYS A 374 -17.28 17.18 -32.58
CA LYS A 374 -17.46 15.97 -33.36
C LYS A 374 -16.74 14.80 -32.68
N GLY A 375 -17.47 13.70 -32.48
CA GLY A 375 -16.98 12.51 -31.80
C GLY A 375 -17.12 12.56 -30.26
N ALA A 376 -17.87 13.56 -29.74
CA ALA A 376 -18.22 13.58 -28.32
C ALA A 376 -18.96 12.29 -27.91
N PRO A 377 -18.96 11.91 -26.62
CA PRO A 377 -19.75 10.80 -26.12
C PRO A 377 -21.23 10.92 -26.49
N GLU A 378 -21.86 9.78 -26.78
CA GLU A 378 -23.30 9.74 -26.99
C GLU A 378 -24.06 10.06 -25.70
N LYS A 379 -23.48 9.64 -24.55
CA LYS A 379 -24.07 9.82 -23.23
C LYS A 379 -23.01 10.10 -22.15
N VAL A 380 -23.30 11.11 -21.34
CA VAL A 380 -22.55 11.46 -20.10
C VAL A 380 -23.54 11.51 -18.94
N SER A 381 -23.34 10.65 -17.93
CA SER A 381 -24.25 10.58 -16.78
C SER A 381 -23.99 11.68 -15.75
N GLY A 382 -22.77 12.20 -15.70
CA GLY A 382 -22.39 13.36 -14.88
C GLY A 382 -22.43 14.66 -15.69
N ASN A 383 -21.47 15.54 -15.41
CA ASN A 383 -21.34 16.85 -16.04
C ASN A 383 -20.46 16.80 -17.30
N PHE A 384 -20.65 17.76 -18.20
CA PHE A 384 -19.80 17.96 -19.38
C PHE A 384 -19.06 19.28 -19.27
N TYR A 385 -17.71 19.24 -19.31
CA TYR A 385 -16.84 20.42 -19.21
C TYR A 385 -16.04 20.58 -20.48
N CYS A 386 -16.19 21.71 -21.20
CA CYS A 386 -15.45 22.01 -22.44
C CYS A 386 -15.03 23.47 -22.59
N SER A 387 -14.88 24.19 -21.49
CA SER A 387 -14.36 25.57 -21.51
C SER A 387 -12.92 25.66 -22.01
N GLU A 388 -12.42 26.88 -22.26
CA GLU A 388 -11.01 27.14 -22.61
C GLU A 388 -10.53 26.28 -23.80
N ASN A 389 -11.28 26.28 -24.90
CA ASN A 389 -10.94 25.65 -26.17
C ASN A 389 -10.75 26.71 -27.26
N THR A 390 -10.25 26.33 -28.44
CA THR A 390 -10.10 27.26 -29.58
C THR A 390 -11.43 27.86 -30.00
N LYS A 391 -12.51 27.07 -30.03
CA LYS A 391 -13.88 27.55 -30.18
C LYS A 391 -14.55 27.68 -28.81
N GLN A 392 -15.15 28.85 -28.56
CA GLN A 392 -16.03 28.99 -27.42
C GLN A 392 -17.36 28.27 -27.76
N PHE A 393 -17.64 27.16 -27.12
CA PHE A 393 -18.84 26.37 -27.30
C PHE A 393 -19.99 26.97 -26.47
N THR A 394 -21.20 26.67 -26.93
CA THR A 394 -22.43 26.95 -26.20
C THR A 394 -23.03 25.66 -25.63
N LYS A 395 -23.93 25.78 -24.67
CA LYS A 395 -24.68 24.63 -24.14
C LYS A 395 -25.41 23.89 -25.29
N TYR A 396 -25.95 24.60 -26.25
CA TYR A 396 -26.61 24.05 -27.42
C TYR A 396 -25.66 23.22 -28.31
N ASP A 397 -24.41 23.66 -28.50
CA ASP A 397 -23.41 22.88 -29.25
C ASP A 397 -23.19 21.51 -28.61
N VAL A 398 -23.16 21.43 -27.26
CA VAL A 398 -23.00 20.15 -26.53
C VAL A 398 -24.27 19.29 -26.66
N GLU A 399 -25.45 19.88 -26.44
CA GLU A 399 -26.75 19.17 -26.46
C GLU A 399 -27.07 18.57 -27.83
N THR A 400 -26.50 19.11 -28.93
CA THR A 400 -26.66 18.56 -30.28
C THR A 400 -25.85 17.28 -30.53
N VAL A 401 -24.82 17.00 -29.75
CA VAL A 401 -23.92 15.88 -29.98
C VAL A 401 -23.86 14.87 -28.82
N CYS A 402 -24.30 15.24 -27.61
CA CYS A 402 -24.19 14.44 -26.41
C CYS A 402 -25.41 14.56 -25.51
N LYS A 403 -25.92 13.43 -25.02
CA LYS A 403 -26.95 13.41 -23.97
C LYS A 403 -26.28 13.54 -22.61
N VAL A 404 -26.33 14.75 -22.03
CA VAL A 404 -25.74 15.03 -20.69
C VAL A 404 -26.85 14.99 -19.65
N MET A 405 -26.65 14.18 -18.57
CA MET A 405 -27.62 14.07 -17.49
C MET A 405 -27.38 15.09 -16.39
N GLY A 406 -26.15 15.58 -16.25
CA GLY A 406 -25.75 16.60 -15.31
C GLY A 406 -25.75 18.01 -15.92
N ARG A 407 -24.78 18.83 -15.46
CA ARG A 407 -24.63 20.21 -15.94
C ARG A 407 -23.60 20.30 -17.08
N ILE A 408 -23.78 21.30 -17.93
CA ILE A 408 -22.86 21.64 -19.04
C ILE A 408 -22.13 22.93 -18.66
N TYR A 409 -20.81 22.88 -18.68
CA TYR A 409 -19.91 24.00 -18.44
C TYR A 409 -19.10 24.25 -19.72
N VAL A 410 -19.29 25.41 -20.33
CA VAL A 410 -18.72 25.86 -21.61
C VAL A 410 -17.83 27.05 -21.46
#